data_e85f4f9b678ffcede81d68151466bc6d
#
_entry.id   e85f4f9b678ffcede81d68151466bc6d
#
_cell.length_a   1.000
_cell.length_b   1.000
_cell.length_c   1.000
_cell.angle_alpha   90.00
_cell.angle_beta   90.00
_cell.angle_gamma   90.00
#
_symmetry.space_group_name_H-M   'P 1'
#
loop_
_entity.id
_entity.type
_entity.pdbx_description
1 polymer ?
#
loop_
_entity_poly.entity_id
_entity_poly.type
_entity_poly.pdbx_seq_one_letter_code
_entity_poly.pdbx_strand_id
1 'polypeptide(L)'
;MPPLSIVDPHIHLFNLSQGEYQWLSPNTSPLWPDKSIISHDFCQQDLLLAEPLSLSGFVHIEAGFDNARPWREIQWLEQHCFLPFRSVAGIDLTLSTALFRKHLERLTSYSSVVGIRHVLGNLSEQLCSHPKVISNLRVVNQYALIVELQLALGDMTNIDRLIELISTNTEIDFIIEHGGLPPLEQYSTQWQCWQTNLTSLAQCRNVAIKCSGWEMLNRSYQDDWIKHIISYCIHLFSSTRVMLASNFPLLLFSMQYQDYWQRIISQVDIIDQQALLHDNAILWYKIA
;
A
#
# COMPACT_ATOMS: atom_id res chain seq x y z
N MET A 1 0.36 5.07 -30.97
CA MET A 1 -0.63 4.50 -30.04
C MET A 1 -0.90 5.56 -28.99
N PRO A 2 -2.09 5.67 -28.42
CA PRO A 2 -2.28 6.57 -27.28
C PRO A 2 -1.30 6.18 -26.15
N PRO A 3 -0.86 7.13 -25.32
CA PRO A 3 0.00 6.82 -24.19
C PRO A 3 -0.68 5.83 -23.24
N LEU A 4 0.09 4.91 -22.68
CA LEU A 4 -0.40 3.99 -21.67
C LEU A 4 -0.57 4.76 -20.35
N SER A 5 -1.82 4.87 -19.91
CA SER A 5 -2.18 5.62 -18.70
C SER A 5 -1.93 4.77 -17.45
N ILE A 6 -1.29 5.35 -16.46
CA ILE A 6 -0.97 4.71 -15.18
C ILE A 6 -1.66 5.48 -14.06
N VAL A 7 -2.26 4.76 -13.13
CA VAL A 7 -2.61 5.25 -11.79
C VAL A 7 -1.74 4.49 -10.81
N ASP A 8 -0.86 5.19 -10.09
CA ASP A 8 0.02 4.55 -9.11
C ASP A 8 -0.67 4.46 -7.74
N PRO A 9 -1.13 3.28 -7.29
CA PRO A 9 -1.90 3.16 -6.07
C PRO A 9 -1.05 3.09 -4.78
N HIS A 10 0.28 3.31 -4.86
CA HIS A 10 1.12 3.32 -3.66
C HIS A 10 2.35 4.20 -3.82
N ILE A 11 2.26 5.43 -3.34
CA ILE A 11 3.38 6.37 -3.27
C ILE A 11 3.42 7.06 -1.91
N HIS A 12 4.58 7.64 -1.58
CA HIS A 12 4.76 8.50 -0.43
C HIS A 12 5.43 9.81 -0.87
N LEU A 13 4.82 10.95 -0.60
CA LEU A 13 5.42 12.26 -0.81
C LEU A 13 5.92 12.80 0.52
N PHE A 14 7.07 13.46 0.52
CA PHE A 14 7.71 13.96 1.73
C PHE A 14 7.93 15.47 1.67
N ASN A 15 7.75 16.13 2.83
CA ASN A 15 8.21 17.47 3.07
C ASN A 15 8.90 17.52 4.43
N LEU A 16 10.21 17.35 4.44
CA LEU A 16 11.01 17.22 5.65
C LEU A 16 11.04 18.51 6.50
N SER A 17 10.72 19.66 5.88
CA SER A 17 10.65 20.92 6.62
C SER A 17 9.38 21.07 7.46
N GLN A 18 8.33 20.31 7.14
CA GLN A 18 7.02 20.39 7.80
C GLN A 18 6.63 19.12 8.56
N GLY A 19 7.12 17.96 8.11
CA GLY A 19 6.82 16.65 8.68
C GLY A 19 7.95 16.12 9.56
N GLU A 20 7.64 15.16 10.42
CA GLU A 20 8.58 14.56 11.37
C GLU A 20 9.33 13.36 10.77
N TYR A 21 8.65 12.50 10.03
CA TYR A 21 9.19 11.30 9.36
C TYR A 21 10.24 10.56 10.19
N GLN A 22 9.93 10.25 11.45
CA GLN A 22 10.88 9.69 12.42
C GLN A 22 11.62 8.45 11.90
N TRP A 23 10.94 7.64 11.07
CA TRP A 23 11.52 6.43 10.49
C TRP A 23 12.63 6.70 9.44
N LEU A 24 12.70 7.91 8.87
CA LEU A 24 13.79 8.32 7.98
C LEU A 24 15.09 8.59 8.72
N SER A 25 15.03 8.78 10.04
CA SER A 25 16.25 8.97 10.85
C SER A 25 17.17 7.75 10.74
N PRO A 26 18.51 7.95 10.61
CA PRO A 26 19.46 6.85 10.39
C PRO A 26 19.44 5.76 11.45
N ASN A 27 19.12 6.13 12.69
CA ASN A 27 19.14 5.21 13.84
C ASN A 27 17.76 4.61 14.18
N THR A 28 16.75 4.83 13.33
CA THR A 28 15.39 4.32 13.53
C THR A 28 15.10 3.18 12.56
N SER A 29 14.35 2.17 12.99
CA SER A 29 13.89 1.09 12.11
C SER A 29 12.99 1.64 10.98
N PRO A 30 13.09 1.07 9.77
CA PRO A 30 14.01 0.03 9.31
C PRO A 30 15.45 0.56 9.16
N LEU A 31 16.45 -0.25 9.57
CA LEU A 31 17.87 0.13 9.55
C LEU A 31 18.49 -0.12 8.17
N TRP A 32 18.08 0.62 7.17
CA TRP A 32 18.63 0.55 5.82
C TRP A 32 19.88 1.42 5.68
N PRO A 33 21.01 0.86 5.18
CA PRO A 33 22.27 1.60 5.06
C PRO A 33 22.21 2.70 3.99
N ASP A 34 21.33 2.55 3.02
CA ASP A 34 21.09 3.43 1.87
C ASP A 34 19.94 4.44 2.08
N LYS A 35 19.39 4.55 3.29
CA LYS A 35 18.26 5.40 3.63
C LYS A 35 18.39 6.87 3.19
N SER A 36 19.64 7.37 3.08
CA SER A 36 19.94 8.72 2.59
C SER A 36 19.41 8.99 1.17
N ILE A 37 19.23 7.93 0.35
CA ILE A 37 18.67 8.04 -1.01
C ILE A 37 17.26 8.63 -0.98
N ILE A 38 16.48 8.33 0.06
CA ILE A 38 15.10 8.79 0.20
C ILE A 38 14.89 9.84 1.31
N SER A 39 15.97 10.29 1.96
CA SER A 39 15.87 11.26 3.08
C SER A 39 15.92 12.71 2.57
N HIS A 40 15.03 13.05 1.63
CA HIS A 40 14.84 14.42 1.13
C HIS A 40 13.36 14.63 0.72
N ASP A 41 13.01 15.83 0.31
CA ASP A 41 11.66 16.16 -0.13
C ASP A 41 11.31 15.45 -1.45
N PHE A 42 10.07 14.98 -1.53
CA PHE A 42 9.48 14.44 -2.76
C PHE A 42 8.09 15.02 -2.98
N CYS A 43 7.82 15.42 -4.19
CA CYS A 43 6.56 16.04 -4.60
C CYS A 43 5.99 15.37 -5.86
N GLN A 44 4.80 15.73 -6.28
CA GLN A 44 4.20 15.10 -7.47
C GLN A 44 5.01 15.31 -8.77
N GLN A 45 5.87 16.33 -8.84
CA GLN A 45 6.74 16.58 -9.99
C GLN A 45 7.82 15.49 -10.15
N ASP A 46 8.14 14.78 -9.10
CA ASP A 46 9.09 13.66 -9.12
C ASP A 46 8.47 12.38 -9.72
N LEU A 47 7.14 12.37 -9.94
CA LEU A 47 6.37 11.27 -10.54
C LEU A 47 6.21 11.41 -12.07
N LEU A 48 7.00 12.26 -12.73
CA LEU A 48 6.89 12.47 -14.16
C LEU A 48 7.27 11.22 -14.94
N LEU A 49 6.43 10.91 -15.95
CA LEU A 49 6.67 9.83 -16.90
C LEU A 49 6.80 10.41 -18.31
N ALA A 50 7.76 9.86 -19.08
CA ALA A 50 7.93 10.18 -20.49
C ALA A 50 7.13 9.23 -21.38
N GLU A 51 6.72 9.71 -22.54
CA GLU A 51 6.02 8.88 -23.54
C GLU A 51 6.78 7.57 -23.83
N PRO A 52 6.07 6.45 -24.04
CA PRO A 52 4.62 6.34 -24.20
C PRO A 52 3.81 6.18 -22.90
N LEU A 53 4.40 6.44 -21.74
CA LEU A 53 3.74 6.33 -20.44
C LEU A 53 3.23 7.69 -19.98
N SER A 54 2.13 7.70 -19.24
CA SER A 54 1.60 8.91 -18.60
C SER A 54 0.98 8.57 -17.24
N LEU A 55 1.30 9.37 -16.21
CA LEU A 55 0.64 9.27 -14.92
C LEU A 55 -0.66 10.07 -14.95
N SER A 56 -1.80 9.41 -14.75
CA SER A 56 -3.12 10.04 -14.70
C SER A 56 -3.64 10.26 -13.29
N GLY A 57 -3.04 9.63 -12.29
CA GLY A 57 -3.41 9.79 -10.88
C GLY A 57 -2.56 8.91 -9.97
N PHE A 58 -2.74 9.09 -8.66
CA PHE A 58 -2.02 8.29 -7.67
C PHE A 58 -2.78 8.17 -6.35
N VAL A 59 -2.35 7.21 -5.52
CA VAL A 59 -2.76 7.11 -4.12
C VAL A 59 -1.56 7.37 -3.22
N HIS A 60 -1.66 8.43 -2.41
CA HIS A 60 -0.68 8.67 -1.36
C HIS A 60 -1.00 7.80 -0.14
N ILE A 61 -0.03 7.03 0.27
CA ILE A 61 -0.09 6.24 1.49
C ILE A 61 0.67 7.01 2.59
N GLU A 62 0.11 7.07 3.78
CA GLU A 62 0.71 7.77 4.90
C GLU A 62 2.22 7.50 5.02
N ALA A 63 2.99 8.51 5.35
CA ALA A 63 4.45 8.46 5.39
C ALA A 63 5.04 8.83 6.75
N GLY A 64 4.23 8.99 7.79
CA GLY A 64 4.69 9.38 9.12
C GLY A 64 5.00 10.86 9.25
N PHE A 65 4.28 11.71 8.53
CA PHE A 65 4.40 13.16 8.57
C PHE A 65 4.21 13.71 10.00
N ASP A 66 3.14 13.32 10.68
CA ASP A 66 2.86 13.66 12.09
C ASP A 66 1.91 12.60 12.65
N ASN A 67 2.46 11.59 13.31
CA ASN A 67 1.68 10.47 13.83
C ASN A 67 0.66 10.87 14.91
N ALA A 68 0.86 11.97 15.59
CA ALA A 68 -0.07 12.49 16.60
C ALA A 68 -1.23 13.27 15.93
N ARG A 69 -1.00 13.84 14.76
CA ARG A 69 -1.95 14.65 14.01
C ARG A 69 -1.91 14.30 12.51
N PRO A 70 -2.31 13.08 12.14
CA PRO A 70 -2.15 12.55 10.77
C PRO A 70 -2.88 13.40 9.70
N TRP A 71 -3.89 14.15 10.07
CA TRP A 71 -4.56 15.10 9.15
C TRP A 71 -3.66 16.23 8.63
N ARG A 72 -2.50 16.52 9.26
CA ARG A 72 -1.55 17.53 8.76
C ARG A 72 -0.92 17.09 7.43
N GLU A 73 -0.62 15.81 7.28
CA GLU A 73 -0.15 15.24 6.04
C GLU A 73 -1.18 15.42 4.91
N ILE A 74 -2.44 15.06 5.19
CA ILE A 74 -3.52 15.20 4.22
C ILE A 74 -3.75 16.66 3.83
N GLN A 75 -3.74 17.57 4.80
CA GLN A 75 -3.87 19.01 4.55
C GLN A 75 -2.75 19.51 3.62
N TRP A 76 -1.52 19.08 3.86
CA TRP A 76 -0.39 19.45 3.02
C TRP A 76 -0.55 18.88 1.59
N LEU A 77 -0.96 17.66 1.43
CA LEU A 77 -1.20 17.03 0.12
C LEU A 77 -2.27 17.78 -0.68
N GLU A 78 -3.43 18.06 -0.08
CA GLU A 78 -4.52 18.79 -0.76
C GLU A 78 -4.14 20.23 -1.17
N GLN A 79 -3.12 20.80 -0.55
CA GLN A 79 -2.60 22.14 -0.91
C GLN A 79 -1.54 22.09 -2.03
N HIS A 80 -0.87 20.95 -2.24
CA HIS A 80 0.32 20.88 -3.10
C HIS A 80 0.20 19.87 -4.27
N CYS A 81 -0.81 18.99 -4.27
CA CYS A 81 -1.04 18.03 -5.34
C CYS A 81 -2.17 18.52 -6.26
N PHE A 82 -1.94 18.41 -7.57
CA PHE A 82 -2.87 18.88 -8.62
C PHE A 82 -3.33 17.77 -9.56
N LEU A 83 -2.60 16.64 -9.63
CA LEU A 83 -3.08 15.44 -10.31
C LEU A 83 -4.25 14.83 -9.53
N PRO A 84 -5.15 14.10 -10.19
CA PRO A 84 -6.13 13.28 -9.48
C PRO A 84 -5.45 12.37 -8.46
N PHE A 85 -5.84 12.46 -7.19
CA PHE A 85 -5.26 11.60 -6.16
C PHE A 85 -6.25 11.26 -5.06
N ARG A 86 -5.92 10.20 -4.33
CA ARG A 86 -6.55 9.84 -3.06
C ARG A 86 -5.48 9.62 -1.99
N SER A 87 -5.93 9.63 -0.74
CA SER A 87 -5.06 9.45 0.42
C SER A 87 -5.53 8.31 1.30
N VAL A 88 -4.59 7.49 1.73
CA VAL A 88 -4.74 6.52 2.81
C VAL A 88 -4.01 7.06 4.02
N ALA A 89 -4.76 7.49 5.03
CA ALA A 89 -4.22 8.20 6.18
C ALA A 89 -3.75 7.25 7.29
N GLY A 90 -2.66 7.61 7.97
CA GLY A 90 -2.19 6.90 9.15
C GLY A 90 -3.14 7.09 10.35
N ILE A 91 -3.50 6.00 11.03
CA ILE A 91 -4.26 6.07 12.28
C ILE A 91 -4.01 4.83 13.13
N ASP A 92 -3.78 5.02 14.43
CA ASP A 92 -3.58 3.92 15.36
C ASP A 92 -4.91 3.23 15.71
N LEU A 93 -5.10 2.01 15.22
CA LEU A 93 -6.26 1.17 15.50
C LEU A 93 -6.37 0.73 16.98
N THR A 94 -5.34 0.94 17.80
CA THR A 94 -5.34 0.58 19.23
C THR A 94 -5.79 1.72 20.15
N LEU A 95 -6.08 2.89 19.63
CA LEU A 95 -6.62 4.02 20.38
C LEU A 95 -7.95 3.67 21.07
N SER A 96 -8.30 4.40 22.11
CA SER A 96 -9.66 4.31 22.64
C SER A 96 -10.66 4.68 21.55
N THR A 97 -11.81 3.99 21.50
CA THR A 97 -12.78 4.20 20.41
C THR A 97 -13.26 5.65 20.29
N ALA A 98 -13.36 6.37 21.42
CA ALA A 98 -13.72 7.78 21.41
C ALA A 98 -12.65 8.66 20.74
N LEU A 99 -11.37 8.42 21.04
CA LEU A 99 -10.26 9.17 20.41
C LEU A 99 -10.09 8.77 18.95
N PHE A 100 -10.19 7.47 18.65
CA PHE A 100 -10.17 6.95 17.28
C PHE A 100 -11.24 7.63 16.41
N ARG A 101 -12.49 7.65 16.88
CA ARG A 101 -13.60 8.31 16.18
C ARG A 101 -13.30 9.79 15.91
N LYS A 102 -12.81 10.51 16.90
CA LYS A 102 -12.45 11.93 16.76
C LYS A 102 -11.39 12.16 15.68
N HIS A 103 -10.35 11.29 15.64
CA HIS A 103 -9.32 11.36 14.61
C HIS A 103 -9.90 11.03 13.23
N LEU A 104 -10.72 9.99 13.15
CA LEU A 104 -11.34 9.54 11.91
C LEU A 104 -12.28 10.61 11.33
N GLU A 105 -13.11 11.24 12.16
CA GLU A 105 -13.98 12.37 11.77
C GLU A 105 -13.15 13.54 11.21
N ARG A 106 -12.00 13.82 11.82
CA ARG A 106 -11.10 14.85 11.31
C ARG A 106 -10.49 14.46 9.97
N LEU A 107 -10.02 13.23 9.81
CA LEU A 107 -9.45 12.73 8.57
C LEU A 107 -10.48 12.72 7.43
N THR A 108 -11.68 12.25 7.67
CA THR A 108 -12.76 12.18 6.66
C THR A 108 -13.35 13.55 6.29
N SER A 109 -12.97 14.62 6.96
CA SER A 109 -13.29 15.98 6.52
C SER A 109 -12.46 16.44 5.31
N TYR A 110 -11.41 15.70 4.93
CA TYR A 110 -10.61 15.94 3.74
C TYR A 110 -11.12 15.07 2.58
N SER A 111 -11.31 15.68 1.43
CA SER A 111 -11.93 15.02 0.25
C SER A 111 -11.08 13.93 -0.38
N SER A 112 -9.77 14.00 -0.21
CA SER A 112 -8.83 13.00 -0.72
C SER A 112 -8.83 11.70 0.09
N VAL A 113 -9.24 11.71 1.36
CA VAL A 113 -9.17 10.54 2.24
C VAL A 113 -10.21 9.49 1.84
N VAL A 114 -9.74 8.32 1.43
CA VAL A 114 -10.58 7.16 1.07
C VAL A 114 -10.22 5.92 1.87
N GLY A 115 -9.14 5.94 2.62
CA GLY A 115 -8.68 4.78 3.38
C GLY A 115 -7.84 5.16 4.58
N ILE A 116 -7.54 4.16 5.37
CA ILE A 116 -6.65 4.25 6.53
C ILE A 116 -5.63 3.13 6.51
N ARG A 117 -4.48 3.38 7.14
CA ARG A 117 -3.46 2.37 7.40
C ARG A 117 -3.00 2.42 8.85
N HIS A 118 -2.81 1.24 9.43
CA HIS A 118 -2.00 1.03 10.63
C HIS A 118 -0.89 0.05 10.25
N VAL A 119 0.36 0.47 10.38
CA VAL A 119 1.50 -0.42 10.12
C VAL A 119 1.54 -1.48 11.20
N LEU A 120 1.17 -2.72 10.85
CA LEU A 120 1.01 -3.82 11.80
C LEU A 120 2.35 -4.43 12.24
N GLY A 121 3.34 -4.42 11.34
CA GLY A 121 4.67 -4.97 11.60
C GLY A 121 4.62 -6.42 12.12
N ASN A 122 5.52 -6.75 13.06
CA ASN A 122 5.60 -8.08 13.67
C ASN A 122 4.48 -8.37 14.67
N LEU A 123 3.57 -7.41 14.92
CA LEU A 123 2.45 -7.55 15.87
C LEU A 123 1.12 -7.88 15.17
N SER A 124 1.13 -8.19 13.87
CA SER A 124 -0.07 -8.39 13.07
C SER A 124 -1.03 -9.43 13.67
N GLU A 125 -0.56 -10.59 14.12
CA GLU A 125 -1.41 -11.62 14.73
C GLU A 125 -2.06 -11.14 16.03
N GLN A 126 -1.30 -10.42 16.87
CA GLN A 126 -1.79 -9.88 18.15
C GLN A 126 -2.83 -8.76 17.91
N LEU A 127 -2.58 -7.91 16.92
CA LEU A 127 -3.47 -6.81 16.60
C LEU A 127 -4.80 -7.30 16.03
N CYS A 128 -4.81 -8.37 15.23
CA CYS A 128 -6.05 -8.97 14.71
C CYS A 128 -7.01 -9.45 15.83
N SER A 129 -6.48 -9.79 17.02
CA SER A 129 -7.27 -10.21 18.17
C SER A 129 -7.50 -9.10 19.21
N HIS A 130 -6.94 -7.90 18.96
CA HIS A 130 -6.98 -6.82 19.95
C HIS A 130 -8.39 -6.20 20.05
N PRO A 131 -9.03 -6.13 21.24
CA PRO A 131 -10.42 -5.68 21.37
C PRO A 131 -10.69 -4.28 20.81
N LYS A 132 -9.71 -3.37 20.94
CA LYS A 132 -9.86 -2.01 20.39
C LYS A 132 -9.78 -2.01 18.87
N VAL A 133 -8.93 -2.83 18.25
CA VAL A 133 -8.85 -2.97 16.79
C VAL A 133 -10.20 -3.43 16.26
N ILE A 134 -10.78 -4.50 16.85
CA ILE A 134 -12.11 -5.00 16.47
C ILE A 134 -13.18 -3.92 16.62
N SER A 135 -13.17 -3.17 17.74
CA SER A 135 -14.14 -2.09 17.98
C SER A 135 -13.96 -0.93 17.02
N ASN A 136 -12.72 -0.57 16.70
CA ASN A 136 -12.40 0.57 15.84
C ASN A 136 -12.69 0.26 14.37
N LEU A 137 -12.52 -0.98 13.91
CA LEU A 137 -12.95 -1.40 12.56
C LEU A 137 -14.46 -1.27 12.37
N ARG A 138 -15.26 -1.54 13.41
CA ARG A 138 -16.71 -1.26 13.35
C ARG A 138 -17.03 0.22 13.19
N VAL A 139 -16.16 1.10 13.68
CA VAL A 139 -16.27 2.54 13.42
C VAL A 139 -15.90 2.85 11.98
N VAL A 140 -14.79 2.28 11.46
CA VAL A 140 -14.35 2.46 10.07
C VAL A 140 -15.46 2.10 9.09
N ASN A 141 -16.17 1.01 9.35
CA ASN A 141 -17.30 0.55 8.53
C ASN A 141 -18.39 1.62 8.32
N GLN A 142 -18.55 2.55 9.28
CA GLN A 142 -19.56 3.64 9.17
C GLN A 142 -19.15 4.74 8.19
N TYR A 143 -17.88 4.77 7.76
CA TYR A 143 -17.30 5.81 6.90
C TYR A 143 -16.97 5.34 5.49
N ALA A 144 -17.25 4.07 5.14
CA ALA A 144 -16.96 3.47 3.84
C ALA A 144 -15.50 3.66 3.39
N LEU A 145 -14.56 3.52 4.33
CA LEU A 145 -13.13 3.63 4.10
C LEU A 145 -12.50 2.26 3.82
N ILE A 146 -11.45 2.29 3.02
CA ILE A 146 -10.54 1.16 2.79
C ILE A 146 -9.62 1.00 4.00
N VAL A 147 -9.22 -0.25 4.28
CA VAL A 147 -8.17 -0.55 5.25
C VAL A 147 -6.99 -1.21 4.56
N GLU A 148 -5.83 -0.56 4.57
CA GLU A 148 -4.60 -1.14 4.04
C GLU A 148 -3.85 -1.95 5.09
N LEU A 149 -3.35 -3.10 4.66
CA LEU A 149 -2.69 -4.10 5.50
C LEU A 149 -1.26 -4.34 5.02
N GLN A 150 -0.28 -3.79 5.75
CA GLN A 150 1.12 -4.11 5.54
C GLN A 150 1.54 -5.21 6.51
N LEU A 151 1.76 -6.41 6.00
CA LEU A 151 2.09 -7.58 6.80
C LEU A 151 2.92 -8.60 6.00
N ALA A 152 3.79 -9.33 6.71
CA ALA A 152 4.61 -10.40 6.13
C ALA A 152 3.86 -11.73 6.25
N LEU A 153 3.17 -12.14 5.19
CA LEU A 153 2.36 -13.36 5.20
C LEU A 153 3.19 -14.64 5.40
N GLY A 154 4.46 -14.61 5.01
CA GLY A 154 5.38 -15.74 5.23
C GLY A 154 5.73 -15.99 6.71
N ASP A 155 5.59 -14.98 7.55
CA ASP A 155 5.89 -15.05 8.99
C ASP A 155 4.65 -15.28 9.86
N MET A 156 3.45 -15.23 9.26
CA MET A 156 2.19 -15.46 9.98
C MET A 156 1.91 -16.95 10.14
N THR A 157 1.98 -17.44 11.38
CA THR A 157 1.71 -18.85 11.70
C THR A 157 0.23 -19.16 11.80
N ASN A 158 -0.60 -18.15 12.06
CA ASN A 158 -2.05 -18.29 12.16
C ASN A 158 -2.76 -17.12 11.46
N ILE A 159 -3.25 -17.37 10.25
CA ILE A 159 -4.01 -16.41 9.43
C ILE A 159 -5.50 -16.32 9.83
N ASP A 160 -6.02 -17.30 10.59
CA ASP A 160 -7.47 -17.43 10.85
C ASP A 160 -8.06 -16.20 11.51
N ARG A 161 -7.31 -15.56 12.42
CA ARG A 161 -7.75 -14.33 13.09
C ARG A 161 -7.89 -13.13 12.13
N LEU A 162 -7.00 -13.02 11.18
CA LEU A 162 -7.11 -11.99 10.14
C LEU A 162 -8.30 -12.27 9.22
N ILE A 163 -8.49 -13.53 8.81
CA ILE A 163 -9.65 -13.93 8.00
C ILE A 163 -10.96 -13.69 8.74
N GLU A 164 -11.03 -14.05 10.03
CA GLU A 164 -12.20 -13.77 10.88
C GLU A 164 -12.48 -12.25 10.93
N LEU A 165 -11.44 -11.44 11.12
CA LEU A 165 -11.54 -9.99 11.15
C LEU A 165 -12.09 -9.43 9.81
N ILE A 166 -11.55 -9.88 8.69
CA ILE A 166 -11.96 -9.47 7.34
C ILE A 166 -13.39 -9.93 7.05
N SER A 167 -13.71 -11.20 7.32
CA SER A 167 -15.01 -11.79 7.01
C SER A 167 -16.16 -11.26 7.87
N THR A 168 -15.86 -10.74 9.05
CA THR A 168 -16.86 -10.06 9.91
C THR A 168 -17.07 -8.59 9.56
N ASN A 169 -16.21 -8.01 8.69
CA ASN A 169 -16.27 -6.61 8.26
C ASN A 169 -16.42 -6.54 6.72
N THR A 170 -17.46 -7.19 6.18
CA THR A 170 -17.68 -7.35 4.72
C THR A 170 -17.90 -6.05 3.95
N GLU A 171 -18.29 -4.98 4.65
CA GLU A 171 -18.49 -3.65 4.06
C GLU A 171 -17.20 -2.82 3.99
N ILE A 172 -16.10 -3.33 4.55
CA ILE A 172 -14.77 -2.73 4.44
C ILE A 172 -14.00 -3.44 3.33
N ASP A 173 -13.46 -2.67 2.41
CA ASP A 173 -12.50 -3.15 1.45
C ASP A 173 -11.10 -3.17 2.10
N PHE A 174 -10.44 -4.33 2.05
CA PHE A 174 -9.09 -4.50 2.56
C PHE A 174 -8.11 -4.61 1.41
N ILE A 175 -6.98 -3.93 1.51
CA ILE A 175 -5.93 -3.99 0.48
C ILE A 175 -4.63 -4.48 1.12
N ILE A 176 -4.12 -5.60 0.63
CA ILE A 176 -2.83 -6.16 1.05
C ILE A 176 -1.73 -5.41 0.30
N GLU A 177 -0.79 -4.82 1.03
CA GLU A 177 0.36 -4.14 0.46
C GLU A 177 1.46 -5.13 0.06
N HIS A 178 2.22 -4.78 -0.97
CA HIS A 178 3.51 -5.37 -1.34
C HIS A 178 3.47 -6.88 -1.56
N GLY A 179 2.38 -7.40 -2.14
CA GLY A 179 2.21 -8.83 -2.36
C GLY A 179 2.16 -9.66 -1.06
N GLY A 180 1.94 -9.02 0.09
CA GLY A 180 2.06 -9.67 1.40
C GLY A 180 3.50 -10.00 1.77
N LEU A 181 4.48 -9.23 1.27
CA LEU A 181 5.92 -9.36 1.48
C LEU A 181 6.42 -10.80 1.19
N PRO A 182 6.38 -11.23 -0.08
CA PRO A 182 6.77 -12.60 -0.45
C PRO A 182 8.23 -12.87 -0.12
N PRO A 183 8.56 -14.04 0.47
CA PRO A 183 9.94 -14.40 0.76
C PRO A 183 10.78 -14.49 -0.52
N LEU A 184 12.08 -14.13 -0.44
CA LEU A 184 13.00 -14.21 -1.56
C LEU A 184 13.35 -15.66 -1.92
N GLU A 185 13.42 -16.52 -0.91
CA GLU A 185 13.81 -17.90 -1.05
C GLU A 185 12.59 -18.77 -1.38
N GLN A 186 12.40 -19.00 -2.67
CA GLN A 186 11.36 -19.90 -3.17
C GLN A 186 11.58 -21.32 -2.62
N TYR A 187 10.48 -22.01 -2.31
CA TYR A 187 10.46 -23.34 -1.69
C TYR A 187 10.85 -23.41 -0.22
N SER A 188 11.17 -22.27 0.44
CA SER A 188 11.34 -22.22 1.88
C SER A 188 10.02 -22.48 2.63
N THR A 189 10.10 -22.74 3.93
CA THR A 189 8.91 -22.86 4.79
C THR A 189 8.09 -21.54 4.79
N GLN A 190 8.77 -20.39 4.82
CA GLN A 190 8.12 -19.08 4.74
C GLN A 190 7.42 -18.87 3.40
N TRP A 191 8.00 -19.35 2.29
CA TRP A 191 7.36 -19.30 0.97
C TRP A 191 6.06 -20.12 0.95
N GLN A 192 6.09 -21.35 1.48
CA GLN A 192 4.89 -22.18 1.58
C GLN A 192 3.82 -21.55 2.48
N CYS A 193 4.24 -20.95 3.59
CA CYS A 193 3.37 -20.22 4.49
C CYS A 193 2.73 -19.01 3.78
N TRP A 194 3.53 -18.22 3.07
CA TRP A 194 3.06 -17.08 2.27
C TRP A 194 2.01 -17.52 1.24
N GLN A 195 2.29 -18.58 0.47
CA GLN A 195 1.34 -19.14 -0.52
C GLN A 195 0.02 -19.58 0.13
N THR A 196 0.09 -20.30 1.23
CA THR A 196 -1.10 -20.79 1.94
C THR A 196 -1.93 -19.63 2.47
N ASN A 197 -1.30 -18.66 3.13
CA ASN A 197 -1.97 -17.50 3.71
C ASN A 197 -2.57 -16.59 2.64
N LEU A 198 -1.85 -16.37 1.55
CA LEU A 198 -2.34 -15.57 0.42
C LEU A 198 -3.54 -16.24 -0.26
N THR A 199 -3.49 -17.58 -0.43
CA THR A 199 -4.60 -18.35 -0.99
C THR A 199 -5.86 -18.23 -0.13
N SER A 200 -5.70 -18.27 1.19
CA SER A 200 -6.83 -18.11 2.13
C SER A 200 -7.43 -16.71 2.06
N LEU A 201 -6.60 -15.66 2.01
CA LEU A 201 -7.06 -14.27 1.89
C LEU A 201 -7.76 -14.00 0.56
N ALA A 202 -7.35 -14.64 -0.52
CA ALA A 202 -7.96 -14.49 -1.84
C ALA A 202 -9.42 -14.96 -1.89
N GLN A 203 -9.86 -15.83 -0.95
CA GLN A 203 -11.25 -16.26 -0.82
C GLN A 203 -12.16 -15.14 -0.28
N CYS A 204 -11.60 -14.13 0.39
CA CYS A 204 -12.34 -12.98 0.86
C CYS A 204 -12.59 -12.02 -0.31
N ARG A 205 -13.86 -11.80 -0.68
CA ARG A 205 -14.22 -11.01 -1.87
C ARG A 205 -13.90 -9.52 -1.73
N ASN A 206 -13.86 -9.02 -0.50
CA ASN A 206 -13.52 -7.65 -0.12
C ASN A 206 -12.01 -7.45 0.12
N VAL A 207 -11.16 -8.32 -0.47
CA VAL A 207 -9.70 -8.21 -0.40
C VAL A 207 -9.12 -8.05 -1.79
N ALA A 208 -8.30 -7.02 -1.98
CA ALA A 208 -7.43 -6.81 -3.14
C ALA A 208 -5.96 -6.80 -2.72
N ILE A 209 -5.05 -6.80 -3.68
CA ILE A 209 -3.61 -6.86 -3.43
C ILE A 209 -2.85 -5.90 -4.33
N LYS A 210 -1.84 -5.22 -3.76
CA LYS A 210 -0.85 -4.44 -4.50
C LYS A 210 0.44 -5.22 -4.69
N CYS A 211 0.91 -5.32 -5.91
CA CYS A 211 2.20 -5.88 -6.29
C CYS A 211 3.22 -4.74 -6.40
N SER A 212 4.06 -4.57 -5.37
CA SER A 212 5.01 -3.47 -5.20
C SER A 212 6.03 -3.78 -4.08
N GLY A 213 6.91 -2.84 -3.74
CA GLY A 213 7.76 -2.90 -2.56
C GLY A 213 8.90 -3.94 -2.63
N TRP A 214 9.26 -4.38 -3.83
CA TRP A 214 10.28 -5.40 -4.07
C TRP A 214 11.65 -5.00 -3.53
N GLU A 215 11.97 -3.70 -3.66
CA GLU A 215 13.21 -3.08 -3.19
C GLU A 215 13.39 -3.16 -1.68
N MET A 216 12.31 -3.24 -0.91
CA MET A 216 12.40 -3.41 0.55
C MET A 216 12.95 -4.78 0.93
N LEU A 217 12.68 -5.78 0.12
CA LEU A 217 13.13 -7.17 0.31
C LEU A 217 14.52 -7.40 -0.28
N ASN A 218 14.76 -6.91 -1.50
CA ASN A 218 16.05 -7.02 -2.18
C ASN A 218 16.21 -5.86 -3.17
N ARG A 219 17.29 -5.05 -3.03
CA ARG A 219 17.59 -3.92 -3.96
C ARG A 219 17.83 -4.39 -5.40
N SER A 220 18.25 -5.64 -5.57
CA SER A 220 18.56 -6.27 -6.88
C SER A 220 17.61 -7.41 -7.23
N TYR A 221 16.33 -7.22 -6.97
CA TYR A 221 15.30 -8.22 -7.28
C TYR A 221 15.26 -8.59 -8.76
N GLN A 222 14.91 -9.85 -9.07
CA GLN A 222 14.97 -10.42 -10.40
C GLN A 222 13.60 -10.42 -11.09
N ASP A 223 13.58 -10.26 -12.41
CA ASP A 223 12.36 -10.21 -13.23
C ASP A 223 11.54 -11.50 -13.12
N ASP A 224 12.18 -12.65 -13.19
CA ASP A 224 11.48 -13.94 -13.10
C ASP A 224 10.77 -14.13 -11.74
N TRP A 225 11.39 -13.61 -10.66
CA TRP A 225 10.79 -13.64 -9.32
C TRP A 225 9.55 -12.75 -9.26
N ILE A 226 9.64 -11.50 -9.76
CA ILE A 226 8.50 -10.57 -9.81
C ILE A 226 7.37 -11.14 -10.67
N LYS A 227 7.69 -11.60 -11.88
CA LYS A 227 6.73 -12.17 -12.81
C LYS A 227 5.99 -13.34 -12.18
N HIS A 228 6.71 -14.22 -11.47
CA HIS A 228 6.10 -15.35 -10.76
C HIS A 228 5.10 -14.86 -9.71
N ILE A 229 5.46 -13.86 -8.88
CA ILE A 229 4.58 -13.33 -7.84
C ILE A 229 3.35 -12.66 -8.43
N ILE A 230 3.52 -11.78 -9.44
CA ILE A 230 2.41 -11.11 -10.10
C ILE A 230 1.44 -12.13 -10.70
N SER A 231 1.98 -13.12 -11.45
CA SER A 231 1.17 -14.17 -12.04
C SER A 231 0.42 -15.00 -10.99
N TYR A 232 1.07 -15.28 -9.86
CA TYR A 232 0.44 -15.98 -8.75
C TYR A 232 -0.67 -15.16 -8.09
N CYS A 233 -0.45 -13.85 -7.89
CA CYS A 233 -1.49 -12.94 -7.40
C CYS A 233 -2.69 -12.87 -8.36
N ILE A 234 -2.45 -12.76 -9.68
CA ILE A 234 -3.52 -12.75 -10.69
C ILE A 234 -4.29 -14.07 -10.67
N HIS A 235 -3.59 -15.20 -10.56
CA HIS A 235 -4.22 -16.53 -10.46
C HIS A 235 -5.18 -16.64 -9.26
N LEU A 236 -4.79 -16.09 -8.10
CA LEU A 236 -5.58 -16.18 -6.86
C LEU A 236 -6.70 -15.14 -6.78
N PHE A 237 -6.39 -13.88 -7.12
CA PHE A 237 -7.31 -12.74 -6.93
C PHE A 237 -8.08 -12.37 -8.21
N SER A 238 -7.79 -12.96 -9.35
CA SER A 238 -8.13 -12.49 -10.70
C SER A 238 -7.50 -11.13 -11.02
N SER A 239 -7.43 -10.77 -12.32
CA SER A 239 -6.90 -9.47 -12.75
C SER A 239 -7.70 -8.25 -12.25
N THR A 240 -8.90 -8.44 -11.71
CA THR A 240 -9.75 -7.35 -11.20
C THR A 240 -9.46 -6.93 -9.76
N ARG A 241 -8.65 -7.70 -9.03
CA ARG A 241 -8.29 -7.42 -7.63
C ARG A 241 -6.78 -7.34 -7.38
N VAL A 242 -5.99 -7.19 -8.46
CA VAL A 242 -4.54 -6.98 -8.40
C VAL A 242 -4.21 -5.61 -8.96
N MET A 243 -3.36 -4.86 -8.28
CA MET A 243 -2.87 -3.56 -8.71
C MET A 243 -1.35 -3.56 -8.73
N LEU A 244 -0.74 -3.00 -9.77
CA LEU A 244 0.69 -2.70 -9.79
C LEU A 244 0.92 -1.34 -9.16
N ALA A 245 1.95 -1.21 -8.33
CA ALA A 245 2.29 0.03 -7.67
C ALA A 245 3.80 0.19 -7.52
N SER A 246 4.28 1.43 -7.43
CA SER A 246 5.72 1.68 -7.44
C SER A 246 6.38 1.62 -6.07
N ASN A 247 5.65 1.96 -5.02
CA ASN A 247 6.21 2.23 -3.70
C ASN A 247 7.21 3.42 -3.70
N PHE A 248 7.00 4.41 -4.59
CA PHE A 248 7.82 5.62 -4.62
C PHE A 248 7.76 6.37 -3.27
N PRO A 249 8.86 6.89 -2.70
CA PRO A 249 10.21 6.95 -3.28
C PRO A 249 11.09 5.75 -2.95
N LEU A 250 10.60 4.74 -2.20
CA LEU A 250 11.42 3.60 -1.79
C LEU A 250 11.98 2.83 -3.00
N LEU A 251 11.25 2.80 -4.12
CA LEU A 251 11.74 2.18 -5.36
C LEU A 251 13.10 2.73 -5.80
N LEU A 252 13.45 3.98 -5.43
CA LEU A 252 14.73 4.61 -5.78
C LEU A 252 15.95 3.91 -5.17
N PHE A 253 15.75 3.04 -4.19
CA PHE A 253 16.79 2.11 -3.74
C PHE A 253 17.26 1.15 -4.83
N SER A 254 16.45 0.96 -5.88
CA SER A 254 16.74 0.00 -6.95
C SER A 254 16.83 0.65 -8.33
N MET A 255 15.95 1.61 -8.66
CA MET A 255 15.89 2.22 -9.99
C MET A 255 15.09 3.53 -10.00
N GLN A 256 15.13 4.25 -11.13
CA GLN A 256 14.32 5.44 -11.33
C GLN A 256 12.84 5.10 -11.59
N TYR A 257 11.93 6.03 -11.30
CA TYR A 257 10.48 5.87 -11.43
C TYR A 257 10.02 5.46 -12.83
N GLN A 258 10.58 6.12 -13.87
CA GLN A 258 10.31 5.78 -15.27
C GLN A 258 10.77 4.35 -15.61
N ASP A 259 11.97 3.96 -15.16
CA ASP A 259 12.55 2.64 -15.46
C ASP A 259 11.74 1.52 -14.77
N TYR A 260 11.24 1.79 -13.57
CA TYR A 260 10.35 0.87 -12.87
C TYR A 260 9.11 0.54 -13.70
N TRP A 261 8.39 1.57 -14.17
CA TRP A 261 7.17 1.34 -14.93
C TRP A 261 7.42 0.65 -16.26
N GLN A 262 8.49 1.00 -16.96
CA GLN A 262 8.89 0.29 -18.18
C GLN A 262 9.19 -1.18 -17.92
N ARG A 263 9.89 -1.46 -16.84
CA ARG A 263 10.26 -2.82 -16.42
C ARG A 263 9.04 -3.63 -16.00
N ILE A 264 8.20 -3.10 -15.11
CA ILE A 264 7.08 -3.86 -14.53
C ILE A 264 6.01 -4.18 -15.57
N ILE A 265 5.74 -3.28 -16.51
CA ILE A 265 4.81 -3.49 -17.63
C ILE A 265 5.23 -4.71 -18.46
N SER A 266 6.52 -4.91 -18.66
CA SER A 266 7.04 -6.04 -19.43
C SER A 266 6.83 -7.41 -18.74
N GLN A 267 6.50 -7.42 -17.44
CA GLN A 267 6.24 -8.63 -16.67
C GLN A 267 4.78 -9.09 -16.72
N VAL A 268 3.89 -8.30 -17.34
CA VAL A 268 2.44 -8.54 -17.35
C VAL A 268 1.94 -8.74 -18.77
N ASP A 269 1.06 -9.72 -18.94
CA ASP A 269 0.42 -9.95 -20.24
C ASP A 269 -0.42 -8.74 -20.65
N ILE A 270 -0.37 -8.41 -21.94
CA ILE A 270 -1.00 -7.20 -22.49
C ILE A 270 -2.51 -7.11 -22.18
N ILE A 271 -3.18 -8.26 -22.06
CA ILE A 271 -4.61 -8.33 -21.76
C ILE A 271 -4.95 -7.82 -20.37
N ASP A 272 -4.03 -7.94 -19.42
CA ASP A 272 -4.24 -7.53 -18.02
C ASP A 272 -3.67 -6.12 -17.73
N GLN A 273 -2.85 -5.56 -18.62
CA GLN A 273 -2.14 -4.31 -18.36
C GLN A 273 -3.07 -3.17 -17.97
N GLN A 274 -4.15 -2.94 -18.73
CA GLN A 274 -5.08 -1.84 -18.47
C GLN A 274 -5.71 -1.97 -17.07
N ALA A 275 -6.12 -3.17 -16.68
CA ALA A 275 -6.72 -3.41 -15.37
C ALA A 275 -5.71 -3.17 -14.24
N LEU A 276 -4.50 -3.75 -14.35
CA LEU A 276 -3.50 -3.75 -13.29
C LEU A 276 -2.79 -2.40 -13.11
N LEU A 277 -2.65 -1.64 -14.21
CA LEU A 277 -1.94 -0.36 -14.23
C LEU A 277 -2.82 0.84 -13.93
N HIS A 278 -4.16 0.69 -14.11
CA HIS A 278 -5.05 1.85 -14.08
C HIS A 278 -6.42 1.53 -13.48
N ASP A 279 -7.23 0.68 -14.15
CA ASP A 279 -8.66 0.59 -13.87
C ASP A 279 -8.97 0.09 -12.45
N ASN A 280 -8.19 -0.87 -11.95
CA ASN A 280 -8.37 -1.38 -10.59
C ASN A 280 -8.10 -0.30 -9.54
N ALA A 281 -7.05 0.51 -9.71
CA ALA A 281 -6.77 1.62 -8.81
C ALA A 281 -7.88 2.67 -8.83
N ILE A 282 -8.41 3.02 -10.01
CA ILE A 282 -9.58 3.89 -10.15
C ILE A 282 -10.77 3.33 -9.37
N LEU A 283 -11.07 2.05 -9.56
CA LEU A 283 -12.23 1.39 -8.94
C LEU A 283 -12.11 1.30 -7.42
N TRP A 284 -11.00 0.72 -6.95
CA TRP A 284 -10.81 0.44 -5.52
C TRP A 284 -10.63 1.71 -4.69
N TYR A 285 -9.92 2.73 -5.20
CA TYR A 285 -9.69 3.99 -4.48
C TYR A 285 -10.66 5.11 -4.87
N LYS A 286 -11.63 4.85 -5.75
CA LYS A 286 -12.65 5.84 -6.17
C LYS A 286 -11.98 7.14 -6.67
N ILE A 287 -10.93 7.01 -7.48
CA ILE A 287 -10.25 8.15 -8.11
C ILE A 287 -11.15 8.67 -9.23
N ALA A 288 -11.45 9.97 -9.21
CA ALA A 288 -12.32 10.62 -10.19
C ALA A 288 -11.52 11.42 -11.21
#